data_d0afd092d4d38125dd9df5527adb5c16
#
_entry.id   d0afd092d4d38125dd9df5527adb5c16
#
_cell.length_a   1.000
_cell.length_b   1.000
_cell.length_c   1.000
_cell.angle_alpha   90.00
_cell.angle_beta   90.00
_cell.angle_gamma   90.00
#
_symmetry.space_group_name_H-M   'P 1'
#
loop_
_entity.id
_entity.type
_entity.pdbx_description
1 polymer ?
#
loop_
_entity_poly.entity_id
_entity_poly.type
_entity_poly.pdbx_seq_one_letter_code
_entity_poly.pdbx_strand_id
1 'polypeptide(L)'
;IPGRPRLFEVIAKVKEAKINLQKMQNTIKSTEDALYVQERQLRYNLVSALENYENQTDNIDVSQRVFNNILTKYKYGMSSSLDVTNASNNLITAQSNYVQSVMTLLNAQIELETLMNNNK
;
A
#
# COMPACT_ATOMS: atom_id res chain seq x y z
N ILE A 1 -34.21 -56.34 3.90
CA ILE A 1 -35.38 -55.50 3.61
C ILE A 1 -34.93 -54.29 2.80
N PRO A 2 -35.39 -54.14 1.57
CA PRO A 2 -34.81 -53.16 0.66
C PRO A 2 -35.03 -51.70 1.02
N GLY A 3 -35.93 -51.35 1.89
CA GLY A 3 -36.25 -49.94 2.18
C GLY A 3 -35.40 -49.28 3.27
N ARG A 4 -34.89 -50.03 4.23
CA ARG A 4 -34.16 -49.50 5.38
C ARG A 4 -32.76 -48.98 5.03
N PRO A 5 -31.90 -49.72 4.25
CA PRO A 5 -30.60 -49.20 3.86
C PRO A 5 -30.69 -47.91 3.05
N ARG A 6 -31.70 -47.82 2.17
CA ARG A 6 -31.90 -46.60 1.36
C ARG A 6 -32.28 -45.40 2.20
N LEU A 7 -33.11 -45.58 3.22
CA LEU A 7 -33.52 -44.49 4.09
C LEU A 7 -32.32 -43.96 4.89
N PHE A 8 -31.51 -44.85 5.45
CA PHE A 8 -30.30 -44.46 6.15
C PHE A 8 -29.29 -43.76 5.23
N GLU A 9 -29.12 -44.27 4.00
CA GLU A 9 -28.27 -43.66 3.01
C GLU A 9 -28.73 -42.25 2.62
N VAL A 10 -30.04 -42.05 2.43
CA VAL A 10 -30.63 -40.76 2.12
C VAL A 10 -30.38 -39.77 3.27
N ILE A 11 -30.64 -40.21 4.52
CA ILE A 11 -30.40 -39.37 5.70
C ILE A 11 -28.93 -39.01 5.83
N ALA A 12 -28.03 -39.98 5.63
CA ALA A 12 -26.58 -39.73 5.65
C ALA A 12 -26.15 -38.75 4.58
N LYS A 13 -26.68 -38.87 3.36
CA LYS A 13 -26.39 -37.94 2.26
C LYS A 13 -26.91 -36.53 2.53
N VAL A 14 -28.10 -36.40 3.13
CA VAL A 14 -28.65 -35.10 3.51
C VAL A 14 -27.77 -34.43 4.58
N LYS A 15 -27.33 -35.18 5.59
CA LYS A 15 -26.43 -34.69 6.62
C LYS A 15 -25.10 -34.26 6.02
N GLU A 16 -24.52 -35.06 5.13
CA GLU A 16 -23.29 -34.74 4.42
C GLU A 16 -23.44 -33.48 3.60
N ALA A 17 -24.55 -33.33 2.85
CA ALA A 17 -24.84 -32.14 2.08
C ALA A 17 -24.95 -30.89 2.97
N LYS A 18 -25.61 -30.99 4.14
CA LYS A 18 -25.71 -29.88 5.10
C LYS A 18 -24.33 -29.47 5.66
N ILE A 19 -23.50 -30.45 6.00
CA ILE A 19 -22.14 -30.19 6.50
C ILE A 19 -21.32 -29.53 5.43
N ASN A 20 -21.39 -30.00 4.18
CA ASN A 20 -20.69 -29.41 3.06
C ASN A 20 -21.14 -27.98 2.80
N LEU A 21 -22.44 -27.69 2.90
CA LEU A 21 -22.99 -26.36 2.77
C LEU A 21 -22.44 -25.44 3.87
N GLN A 22 -22.40 -25.88 5.12
CA GLN A 22 -21.83 -25.12 6.22
C GLN A 22 -20.34 -24.85 6.00
N LYS A 23 -19.58 -25.84 5.53
CA LYS A 23 -18.16 -25.66 5.19
C LYS A 23 -17.99 -24.64 4.11
N MET A 24 -18.80 -24.66 3.07
CA MET A 24 -18.78 -23.67 1.99
C MET A 24 -19.11 -22.27 2.51
N GLN A 25 -20.14 -22.14 3.34
CA GLN A 25 -20.52 -20.86 3.94
C GLN A 25 -19.41 -20.30 4.82
N ASN A 26 -18.77 -21.15 5.64
CA ASN A 26 -17.64 -20.75 6.47
C ASN A 26 -16.42 -20.33 5.63
N THR A 27 -16.16 -21.03 4.52
CA THR A 27 -15.09 -20.69 3.60
C THR A 27 -15.34 -19.34 2.93
N ILE A 28 -16.59 -19.09 2.48
CA ILE A 28 -16.98 -17.81 1.89
C ILE A 28 -16.78 -16.69 2.90
N LYS A 29 -17.25 -16.87 4.13
CA LYS A 29 -17.09 -15.87 5.18
C LYS A 29 -15.63 -15.58 5.49
N SER A 30 -14.81 -16.63 5.61
CA SER A 30 -13.37 -16.47 5.82
C SER A 30 -12.69 -15.71 4.68
N THR A 31 -13.10 -15.99 3.45
CA THR A 31 -12.58 -15.29 2.26
C THR A 31 -13.01 -13.82 2.27
N GLU A 32 -14.28 -13.54 2.60
CA GLU A 32 -14.77 -12.15 2.71
C GLU A 32 -14.03 -11.37 3.79
N ASP A 33 -13.82 -12.00 4.96
CA ASP A 33 -13.08 -11.37 6.06
C ASP A 33 -11.64 -11.09 5.67
N ALA A 34 -10.98 -12.03 4.98
CA ALA A 34 -9.62 -11.85 4.49
C ALA A 34 -9.51 -10.72 3.47
N LEU A 35 -10.47 -10.61 2.55
CA LEU A 35 -10.53 -9.53 1.57
C LEU A 35 -10.76 -8.17 2.24
N TYR A 36 -11.62 -8.12 3.24
CA TYR A 36 -11.87 -6.90 4.01
C TYR A 36 -10.60 -6.42 4.72
N VAL A 37 -9.88 -7.32 5.37
CA VAL A 37 -8.62 -7.00 6.05
C VAL A 37 -7.57 -6.53 5.03
N GLN A 38 -7.48 -7.20 3.89
CA GLN A 38 -6.56 -6.82 2.82
C GLN A 38 -6.89 -5.43 2.27
N GLU A 39 -8.16 -5.13 2.03
CA GLU A 39 -8.59 -3.80 1.57
C GLU A 39 -8.21 -2.72 2.58
N ARG A 40 -8.45 -2.95 3.86
CA ARG A 40 -8.07 -2.00 4.92
C ARG A 40 -6.56 -1.78 4.95
N GLN A 41 -5.78 -2.84 4.81
CA GLN A 41 -4.32 -2.73 4.78
C GLN A 41 -3.84 -1.91 3.60
N LEU A 42 -4.41 -2.14 2.41
CA LEU A 42 -4.04 -1.39 1.21
C LEU A 42 -4.47 0.07 1.29
N ARG A 43 -5.62 0.37 1.90
CA ARG A 43 -6.04 1.76 2.15
C ARG A 43 -5.10 2.47 3.13
N TYR A 44 -4.70 1.78 4.18
CA TYR A 44 -3.72 2.30 5.14
C TYR A 44 -2.38 2.58 4.44
N ASN A 45 -1.92 1.65 3.61
CA ASN A 45 -0.68 1.83 2.86
C ASN A 45 -0.76 3.04 1.92
N LEU A 46 -1.91 3.25 1.28
CA LEU A 46 -2.11 4.39 0.40
C LEU A 46 -2.06 5.71 1.17
N VAL A 47 -2.74 5.80 2.31
CA VAL A 47 -2.73 7.00 3.16
C VAL A 47 -1.32 7.29 3.66
N SER A 48 -0.60 6.27 4.12
CA SER A 48 0.79 6.42 4.59
C SER A 48 1.72 6.87 3.47
N ALA A 49 1.54 6.30 2.26
CA ALA A 49 2.32 6.69 1.09
C ALA A 49 2.04 8.14 0.68
N LEU A 50 0.78 8.58 0.77
CA LEU A 50 0.39 9.96 0.47
C LEU A 50 1.02 10.94 1.47
N GLU A 51 0.96 10.63 2.76
CA GLU A 51 1.58 11.45 3.80
C GLU A 51 3.09 11.57 3.59
N ASN A 52 3.75 10.44 3.28
CA ASN A 52 5.17 10.45 2.97
C ASN A 52 5.48 11.27 1.73
N TYR A 53 4.68 11.15 0.68
CA TYR A 53 4.82 11.96 -0.53
C TYR A 53 4.73 13.46 -0.22
N GLU A 54 3.74 13.87 0.58
CA GLU A 54 3.59 15.26 1.00
C GLU A 54 4.82 15.76 1.78
N ASN A 55 5.32 14.95 2.70
CA ASN A 55 6.52 15.26 3.48
C ASN A 55 7.75 15.40 2.58
N GLN A 56 7.93 14.53 1.59
CA GLN A 56 9.06 14.60 0.66
C GLN A 56 8.93 15.79 -0.30
N THR A 57 7.71 16.18 -0.66
CA THR A 57 7.45 17.39 -1.43
C THR A 57 7.91 18.63 -0.67
N ASP A 58 7.61 18.71 0.62
CA ASP A 58 8.06 19.80 1.47
C ASP A 58 9.59 19.80 1.64
N ASN A 59 10.18 18.63 1.82
CA ASN A 59 11.63 18.48 2.00
C ASN A 59 12.41 18.92 0.75
N ILE A 60 11.93 18.56 -0.44
CA ILE A 60 12.61 18.96 -1.67
C ILE A 60 12.51 20.49 -1.88
N ASP A 61 11.37 21.08 -1.54
CA ASP A 61 11.19 22.54 -1.63
C ASP A 61 12.14 23.27 -0.69
N VAL A 62 12.25 22.83 0.56
CA VAL A 62 13.18 23.40 1.54
C VAL A 62 14.63 23.22 1.08
N SER A 63 15.00 22.03 0.63
CA SER A 63 16.37 21.75 0.15
C SER A 63 16.74 22.61 -1.06
N GLN A 64 15.80 22.85 -1.97
CA GLN A 64 16.01 23.72 -3.12
C GLN A 64 16.24 25.16 -2.69
N ARG A 65 15.45 25.66 -1.74
CA ARG A 65 15.61 27.02 -1.23
C ARG A 65 16.93 27.18 -0.49
N VAL A 66 17.32 26.22 0.32
CA VAL A 66 18.62 26.25 1.02
C VAL A 66 19.78 26.26 0.02
N PHE A 67 19.72 25.39 -1.00
CA PHE A 67 20.75 25.37 -2.05
C PHE A 67 20.84 26.71 -2.76
N ASN A 68 19.72 27.28 -3.16
CA ASN A 68 19.69 28.59 -3.85
C ASN A 68 20.25 29.70 -2.96
N ASN A 69 19.95 29.72 -1.67
CA ASN A 69 20.47 30.71 -0.73
C ASN A 69 21.98 30.56 -0.54
N ILE A 70 22.47 29.34 -0.38
CA ILE A 70 23.92 29.10 -0.22
C ILE A 70 24.66 29.42 -1.50
N LEU A 71 24.12 29.11 -2.67
CA LEU A 71 24.69 29.46 -3.95
C LEU A 71 24.79 30.98 -4.12
N THR A 72 23.76 31.72 -3.74
CA THR A 72 23.77 33.18 -3.74
C THR A 72 24.85 33.74 -2.81
N LYS A 73 24.95 33.23 -1.59
CA LYS A 73 25.98 33.60 -0.63
C LYS A 73 27.38 33.32 -1.15
N TYR A 74 27.54 32.17 -1.81
CA TYR A 74 28.82 31.81 -2.43
C TYR A 74 29.25 32.82 -3.49
N LYS A 75 28.32 33.28 -4.32
CA LYS A 75 28.59 34.30 -5.35
C LYS A 75 29.09 35.63 -4.76
N TYR A 76 28.71 35.96 -3.53
CA TYR A 76 29.12 37.14 -2.81
C TYR A 76 30.29 36.90 -1.83
N GLY A 77 30.89 35.68 -1.88
CA GLY A 77 32.02 35.36 -1.01
C GLY A 77 31.63 35.08 0.45
N MET A 78 30.33 34.84 0.72
CA MET A 78 29.80 34.65 2.09
C MET A 78 29.62 33.20 2.46
N SER A 79 29.87 32.27 1.55
CA SER A 79 29.85 30.83 1.77
C SER A 79 31.02 30.17 1.06
N SER A 80 31.40 28.97 1.58
CA SER A 80 32.49 28.21 0.98
C SER A 80 31.98 27.29 -0.14
N SER A 81 32.90 26.82 -0.99
CA SER A 81 32.56 25.76 -1.97
C SER A 81 32.10 24.47 -1.32
N LEU A 82 32.60 24.18 -0.11
CA LEU A 82 32.14 23.02 0.67
C LEU A 82 30.67 23.15 1.07
N ASP A 83 30.25 24.36 1.48
CA ASP A 83 28.86 24.64 1.80
C ASP A 83 27.96 24.41 0.59
N VAL A 84 28.35 24.85 -0.60
CA VAL A 84 27.63 24.61 -1.85
C VAL A 84 27.53 23.11 -2.15
N THR A 85 28.64 22.39 -2.02
CA THR A 85 28.67 20.93 -2.25
C THR A 85 27.76 20.19 -1.30
N ASN A 86 27.79 20.54 -0.01
CA ASN A 86 26.92 19.91 0.98
C ASN A 86 25.44 20.19 0.70
N ALA A 87 25.10 21.42 0.37
CA ALA A 87 23.72 21.80 0.02
C ALA A 87 23.25 21.11 -1.27
N SER A 88 24.15 20.97 -2.26
CA SER A 88 23.87 20.23 -3.49
C SER A 88 23.59 18.74 -3.21
N ASN A 89 24.42 18.11 -2.38
CA ASN A 89 24.23 16.71 -1.99
C ASN A 89 22.93 16.51 -1.23
N ASN A 90 22.58 17.43 -0.35
CA ASN A 90 21.31 17.39 0.39
C ASN A 90 20.11 17.52 -0.57
N LEU A 91 20.20 18.37 -1.57
CA LEU A 91 19.17 18.53 -2.59
C LEU A 91 19.03 17.24 -3.42
N ILE A 92 20.13 16.64 -3.85
CA ILE A 92 20.12 15.36 -4.59
C ILE A 92 19.45 14.25 -3.76
N THR A 93 19.78 14.17 -2.48
CA THR A 93 19.15 13.20 -1.57
C THR A 93 17.64 13.46 -1.45
N ALA A 94 17.24 14.73 -1.30
CA ALA A 94 15.82 15.10 -1.24
C ALA A 94 15.08 14.74 -2.55
N GLN A 95 15.71 14.96 -3.69
CA GLN A 95 15.16 14.58 -5.00
C GLN A 95 14.99 13.07 -5.13
N SER A 96 15.98 12.28 -4.69
CA SER A 96 15.88 10.82 -4.67
C SER A 96 14.74 10.33 -3.79
N ASN A 97 14.62 10.90 -2.60
CA ASN A 97 13.55 10.54 -1.66
C ASN A 97 12.17 10.91 -2.21
N TYR A 98 12.07 12.04 -2.88
CA TYR A 98 10.84 12.45 -3.55
C TYR A 98 10.42 11.45 -4.64
N VAL A 99 11.33 11.10 -5.55
CA VAL A 99 11.07 10.14 -6.62
C VAL A 99 10.63 8.79 -6.03
N GLN A 100 11.31 8.32 -4.98
CA GLN A 100 10.96 7.09 -4.28
C GLN A 100 9.54 7.17 -3.70
N SER A 101 9.17 8.30 -3.11
CA SER A 101 7.83 8.49 -2.53
C SER A 101 6.73 8.51 -3.60
N VAL A 102 7.01 9.08 -4.77
CA VAL A 102 6.09 9.05 -5.92
C VAL A 102 5.84 7.61 -6.36
N MET A 103 6.90 6.82 -6.50
CA MET A 103 6.79 5.42 -6.91
C MET A 103 6.03 4.58 -5.89
N THR A 104 6.31 4.80 -4.60
CA THR A 104 5.59 4.12 -3.52
C THR A 104 4.10 4.47 -3.52
N LEU A 105 3.76 5.74 -3.72
CA LEU A 105 2.38 6.20 -3.81
C LEU A 105 1.65 5.57 -5.00
N LEU A 106 2.27 5.57 -6.18
CA LEU A 106 1.69 4.97 -7.38
C LEU A 106 1.47 3.47 -7.22
N ASN A 107 2.44 2.76 -6.64
CA ASN A 107 2.31 1.33 -6.38
C ASN A 107 1.18 1.03 -5.40
N ALA A 108 1.05 1.82 -4.32
CA ALA A 108 -0.02 1.66 -3.35
C ALA A 108 -1.40 1.89 -4.00
N GLN A 109 -1.50 2.87 -4.87
CA GLN A 109 -2.74 3.15 -5.61
C GLN A 109 -3.09 2.01 -6.56
N ILE A 110 -2.12 1.51 -7.31
CA ILE A 110 -2.31 0.40 -8.26
C ILE A 110 -2.75 -0.86 -7.52
N GLU A 111 -2.11 -1.19 -6.40
CA GLU A 111 -2.47 -2.37 -5.60
C GLU A 111 -3.91 -2.30 -5.09
N LEU A 112 -4.34 -1.14 -4.59
CA LEU A 112 -5.71 -0.96 -4.13
C LEU A 112 -6.71 -1.04 -5.28
N GLU A 113 -6.45 -0.38 -6.39
CA GLU A 113 -7.30 -0.43 -7.58
C GLU A 113 -7.41 -1.85 -8.15
N THR A 114 -6.31 -2.59 -8.18
CA THR A 114 -6.28 -3.98 -8.64
C THR A 114 -7.15 -4.86 -7.76
N LEU A 115 -7.07 -4.72 -6.43
CA LEU A 115 -7.92 -5.46 -5.51
C LEU A 115 -9.39 -5.13 -5.73
N MET A 116 -9.74 -3.86 -5.86
CA MET A 116 -11.12 -3.41 -6.06
C MET A 116 -11.68 -3.90 -7.40
N ASN A 117 -10.88 -3.91 -8.45
CA ASN A 117 -11.29 -4.39 -9.76
C ASN A 117 -11.48 -5.91 -9.80
N ASN A 118 -10.67 -6.66 -9.06
CA ASN A 118 -10.78 -8.12 -9.00
C ASN A 118 -12.00 -8.59 -8.21
N ASN A 119 -12.59 -7.72 -7.38
CA ASN A 119 -13.76 -8.04 -6.56
C ASN A 119 -15.09 -7.62 -7.20
N LYS A 120 -15.05 -7.11 -8.42
CA LYS A 120 -16.24 -6.88 -9.24
C LYS A 120 -16.57 -8.15 -10.06
#